data_d4775a37a07a9e6b865dbd620835b310
#
_entry.id   d4775a37a07a9e6b865dbd620835b310
#
_cell.length_a   1.000
_cell.length_b   1.000
_cell.length_c   1.000
_cell.angle_alpha   90.00
_cell.angle_beta   90.00
_cell.angle_gamma   90.00
#
_symmetry.space_group_name_H-M   'P 1'
#
loop_
_entity.id
_entity.type
_entity.pdbx_description
1 polymer ?
#
loop_
_entity_poly.entity_id
_entity_poly.type
_entity_poly.pdbx_seq_one_letter_code
_entity_poly.pdbx_strand_id
1 'polypeptide(L)'
;SCTESTMAISRCLEKEGGCSKNYIGCCKVHQILLDLQNIYNNRLESVKISDIIRPGKDEYLGKFYVIIKVNLREKDYECIYSHNHDVYEQVKTAESYDDFIKKYAEKYICEADWVNVQKCLAGENLTEHLVDGCVEEEIFYRGIIENNGTSYVWMKASKYVDVKENTAIITFHNTK
;
A
#
# COMPACT_ATOMS: atom_id res chain seq x y z
N SER A 1 8.63 29.25 -4.30
CA SER A 1 7.42 29.74 -3.62
C SER A 1 6.28 28.83 -4.02
N CYS A 2 5.88 27.93 -3.10
CA CYS A 2 4.61 27.21 -3.25
C CYS A 2 3.50 28.24 -3.06
N THR A 3 2.75 28.49 -4.10
CA THR A 3 1.51 29.25 -4.02
C THR A 3 0.53 28.40 -3.21
N GLU A 4 0.26 28.79 -1.98
CA GLU A 4 -0.84 28.27 -1.18
C GLU A 4 -2.15 28.66 -1.86
N SER A 5 -2.63 27.79 -2.74
CA SER A 5 -4.03 27.84 -3.13
C SER A 5 -4.83 27.41 -1.91
N THR A 6 -5.64 28.32 -1.38
CA THR A 6 -6.57 28.03 -0.29
C THR A 6 -7.44 26.87 -0.72
N MET A 7 -7.28 25.71 -0.06
CA MET A 7 -8.13 24.53 -0.28
C MET A 7 -9.53 24.79 0.27
N ALA A 8 -10.36 25.45 -0.51
CA ALA A 8 -11.76 25.66 -0.14
C ALA A 8 -12.60 24.47 -0.60
N ILE A 9 -13.38 23.87 0.31
CA ILE A 9 -14.30 22.75 -0.01
C ILE A 9 -15.48 23.17 -0.88
N SER A 10 -15.70 24.48 -1.06
CA SER A 10 -16.75 25.02 -1.90
C SER A 10 -16.37 26.39 -2.44
N ARG A 11 -16.78 26.70 -3.67
CA ARG A 11 -16.58 28.02 -4.29
C ARG A 11 -17.12 29.18 -3.45
N CYS A 12 -18.19 28.99 -2.69
CA CYS A 12 -18.73 30.04 -1.83
C CYS A 12 -17.85 30.38 -0.63
N LEU A 13 -16.79 29.63 -0.36
CA LEU A 13 -15.76 29.89 0.65
C LEU A 13 -14.47 30.50 0.07
N GLU A 14 -14.36 30.63 -1.25
CA GLU A 14 -13.24 31.27 -1.91
C GLU A 14 -13.30 32.79 -1.72
N LYS A 15 -12.14 33.40 -1.43
CA LYS A 15 -12.05 34.86 -1.18
C LYS A 15 -12.44 35.72 -2.39
N GLU A 16 -12.29 35.21 -3.60
CA GLU A 16 -12.51 35.95 -4.86
C GLU A 16 -13.64 35.33 -5.72
N GLY A 17 -14.46 34.53 -5.23
CA GLY A 17 -15.45 33.91 -6.07
C GLY A 17 -16.80 33.81 -5.44
N GLY A 18 -16.95 34.48 -4.36
CA GLY A 18 -18.13 34.55 -3.51
C GLY A 18 -19.45 33.94 -3.98
N CYS A 19 -20.37 33.82 -3.14
CA CYS A 19 -21.73 33.36 -3.43
C CYS A 19 -22.30 34.14 -4.64
N SER A 20 -22.63 33.45 -5.74
CA SER A 20 -23.25 34.04 -6.96
C SER A 20 -24.54 34.82 -6.66
N LYS A 21 -25.09 34.69 -5.47
CA LYS A 21 -26.31 35.37 -5.00
C LYS A 21 -26.05 36.44 -3.93
N ASN A 22 -24.79 36.70 -3.59
CA ASN A 22 -24.38 37.72 -2.58
C ASN A 22 -25.00 37.58 -1.18
N TYR A 23 -25.42 36.37 -0.77
CA TYR A 23 -26.08 36.11 0.53
C TYR A 23 -25.13 35.61 1.62
N ILE A 24 -23.84 35.95 1.58
CA ILE A 24 -22.81 35.37 2.45
C ILE A 24 -23.18 35.49 3.94
N GLY A 25 -23.71 36.62 4.37
CA GLY A 25 -24.04 36.89 5.78
C GLY A 25 -25.32 36.21 6.34
N CYS A 26 -26.20 35.71 5.47
CA CYS A 26 -27.49 35.13 5.90
C CYS A 26 -27.77 33.72 5.33
N CYS A 27 -26.84 33.17 4.57
CA CYS A 27 -27.00 31.87 3.96
C CYS A 27 -26.65 30.76 4.97
N LYS A 28 -27.64 29.99 5.40
CA LYS A 28 -27.42 28.85 6.30
C LYS A 28 -26.47 27.78 5.71
N VAL A 29 -26.50 27.60 4.40
CA VAL A 29 -25.59 26.66 3.71
C VAL A 29 -24.15 27.17 3.78
N HIS A 30 -23.93 28.50 3.61
CA HIS A 30 -22.60 29.09 3.76
C HIS A 30 -22.04 28.87 5.17
N GLN A 31 -22.85 29.02 6.21
CA GLN A 31 -22.46 28.77 7.60
C GLN A 31 -22.04 27.32 7.82
N ILE A 32 -22.85 26.37 7.37
CA ILE A 32 -22.55 24.94 7.47
C ILE A 32 -21.23 24.60 6.75
N LEU A 33 -21.03 25.13 5.54
CA LEU A 33 -19.79 24.92 4.78
C LEU A 33 -18.59 25.55 5.47
N LEU A 34 -18.76 26.72 6.10
CA LEU A 34 -17.69 27.35 6.89
C LEU A 34 -17.29 26.51 8.09
N ASP A 35 -18.27 25.95 8.82
CA ASP A 35 -18.01 25.07 9.95
C ASP A 35 -17.28 23.78 9.50
N LEU A 36 -17.69 23.18 8.38
CA LEU A 36 -17.02 22.04 7.79
C LEU A 36 -15.58 22.38 7.34
N GLN A 37 -15.37 23.55 6.74
CA GLN A 37 -14.04 24.01 6.37
C GLN A 37 -13.13 24.18 7.59
N ASN A 38 -13.66 24.74 8.66
CA ASN A 38 -12.91 24.90 9.92
C ASN A 38 -12.52 23.53 10.52
N ILE A 39 -13.47 22.58 10.56
CA ILE A 39 -13.19 21.21 11.03
C ILE A 39 -12.12 20.57 10.16
N TYR A 40 -12.21 20.70 8.84
CA TYR A 40 -11.26 20.15 7.90
C TYR A 40 -9.86 20.77 8.08
N ASN A 41 -9.75 22.10 8.17
CA ASN A 41 -8.50 22.80 8.38
C ASN A 41 -7.85 22.41 9.72
N ASN A 42 -8.63 22.40 10.82
CA ASN A 42 -8.15 21.99 12.13
C ASN A 42 -7.61 20.54 12.09
N ARG A 43 -8.28 19.65 11.34
CA ARG A 43 -7.81 18.28 11.18
C ARG A 43 -6.51 18.20 10.40
N LEU A 44 -6.39 18.94 9.29
CA LEU A 44 -5.15 18.99 8.51
C LEU A 44 -3.99 19.62 9.31
N GLU A 45 -4.23 20.70 10.05
CA GLU A 45 -3.22 21.34 10.89
C GLU A 45 -2.77 20.42 12.05
N SER A 46 -3.65 19.54 12.51
CA SER A 46 -3.34 18.56 13.56
C SER A 46 -2.47 17.40 13.06
N VAL A 47 -2.42 17.18 11.73
CA VAL A 47 -1.63 16.11 11.12
C VAL A 47 -0.26 16.66 10.71
N LYS A 48 0.78 16.26 11.40
CA LYS A 48 2.15 16.62 11.00
C LYS A 48 2.58 15.77 9.82
N ILE A 49 3.32 16.37 8.88
CA ILE A 49 3.96 15.63 7.78
C ILE A 49 4.81 14.46 8.33
N SER A 50 5.43 14.64 9.50
CA SER A 50 6.13 13.58 10.22
C SER A 50 5.24 12.40 10.62
N ASP A 51 3.95 12.62 10.80
CA ASP A 51 2.99 11.58 11.18
C ASP A 51 2.52 10.79 9.96
N ILE A 52 2.61 11.40 8.78
CA ILE A 52 2.36 10.77 7.48
C ILE A 52 3.61 10.00 6.99
N ILE A 53 4.81 10.55 7.24
CA ILE A 53 6.10 9.97 6.80
C ILE A 53 6.69 9.01 7.84
N ARG A 54 6.41 9.19 9.12
CA ARG A 54 6.74 8.14 10.09
C ARG A 54 5.87 6.95 9.72
N PRO A 55 6.51 5.75 9.55
CA PRO A 55 5.80 4.53 9.78
C PRO A 55 5.42 4.60 11.28
N GLY A 56 4.39 5.34 11.57
CA GLY A 56 3.73 5.29 12.83
C GLY A 56 3.51 3.82 13.09
N LYS A 57 3.47 3.37 14.30
CA LYS A 57 3.02 2.03 14.66
C LYS A 57 1.63 1.86 14.02
N ASP A 58 1.66 1.71 12.70
CA ASP A 58 0.55 1.94 11.80
C ASP A 58 -0.32 0.72 11.87
N GLU A 59 -1.48 0.93 12.39
CA GLU A 59 -2.61 0.03 12.24
C GLU A 59 -2.78 -0.45 10.77
N TYR A 60 -2.32 0.33 9.80
CA TYR A 60 -2.30 -0.01 8.36
C TYR A 60 -1.13 -0.90 7.96
N LEU A 61 0.11 -0.53 8.29
CA LEU A 61 1.28 -1.34 7.97
C LEU A 61 1.34 -2.62 8.82
N GLY A 62 0.76 -2.61 10.03
CA GLY A 62 0.65 -3.80 10.87
C GLY A 62 -0.17 -4.95 10.25
N LYS A 63 -0.92 -4.67 9.17
CA LYS A 63 -1.60 -5.71 8.37
C LYS A 63 -0.67 -6.39 7.39
N PHE A 64 0.38 -5.70 6.93
CA PHE A 64 1.34 -6.25 5.99
C PHE A 64 2.48 -6.94 6.72
N TYR A 65 2.79 -8.14 6.29
CA TYR A 65 3.95 -8.87 6.76
C TYR A 65 5.22 -8.44 6.02
N VAL A 66 5.09 -8.27 4.70
CA VAL A 66 6.17 -7.81 3.80
C VAL A 66 5.57 -7.01 2.64
N ILE A 67 6.28 -5.98 2.20
CA ILE A 67 6.01 -5.24 0.96
C ILE A 67 7.30 -5.17 0.15
N ILE A 68 7.24 -5.65 -1.07
CA ILE A 68 8.37 -5.68 -2.00
C ILE A 68 8.00 -4.91 -3.26
N LYS A 69 8.92 -4.10 -3.74
CA LYS A 69 8.84 -3.46 -5.05
C LYS A 69 9.81 -4.14 -6.00
N VAL A 70 9.34 -4.47 -7.18
CA VAL A 70 10.12 -5.08 -8.25
C VAL A 70 10.17 -4.13 -9.43
N ASN A 71 11.35 -3.87 -9.96
CA ASN A 71 11.54 -3.17 -11.22
C ASN A 71 11.50 -4.20 -12.36
N LEU A 72 10.45 -4.13 -13.17
CA LEU A 72 10.22 -5.12 -14.24
C LEU A 72 11.28 -5.07 -15.36
N ARG A 73 11.87 -3.90 -15.58
CA ARG A 73 12.85 -3.69 -16.64
C ARG A 73 14.25 -4.14 -16.24
N GLU A 74 14.68 -3.74 -15.05
CA GLU A 74 16.02 -4.00 -14.55
C GLU A 74 16.11 -5.33 -13.81
N LYS A 75 14.96 -5.96 -13.53
CA LYS A 75 14.81 -7.17 -12.71
C LYS A 75 15.43 -7.03 -11.32
N ASP A 76 15.52 -5.79 -10.85
CA ASP A 76 15.94 -5.44 -9.50
C ASP A 76 14.72 -5.37 -8.58
N TYR A 77 14.96 -5.51 -7.27
CA TYR A 77 13.88 -5.49 -6.29
C TYR A 77 14.37 -4.94 -4.96
N GLU A 78 13.44 -4.35 -4.21
CA GLU A 78 13.71 -3.77 -2.89
C GLU A 78 12.62 -4.13 -1.89
N CYS A 79 12.99 -4.31 -0.63
CA CYS A 79 12.04 -4.42 0.46
C CYS A 79 11.63 -3.02 0.93
N ILE A 80 10.40 -2.62 0.68
CA ILE A 80 9.86 -1.36 1.18
C ILE A 80 9.54 -1.48 2.66
N TYR A 81 8.99 -2.63 3.08
CA TYR A 81 8.60 -2.89 4.45
C TYR A 81 8.69 -4.39 4.77
N SER A 82 9.14 -4.71 5.98
CA SER A 82 9.05 -6.05 6.55
C SER A 82 8.80 -5.97 8.04
N HIS A 83 7.77 -6.68 8.51
CA HIS A 83 7.49 -6.84 9.93
C HIS A 83 8.46 -7.83 10.59
N ASN A 84 9.00 -8.76 9.80
CA ASN A 84 9.90 -9.80 10.27
C ASN A 84 11.34 -9.52 9.81
N HIS A 85 12.25 -9.40 10.77
CA HIS A 85 13.66 -9.17 10.49
C HIS A 85 14.31 -10.27 9.63
N ASP A 86 13.96 -11.53 9.87
CA ASP A 86 14.50 -12.65 9.10
C ASP A 86 14.11 -12.58 7.62
N VAL A 87 12.86 -12.17 7.34
CA VAL A 87 12.40 -11.97 5.96
C VAL A 87 13.13 -10.79 5.32
N TYR A 88 13.35 -9.71 6.07
CA TYR A 88 14.13 -8.57 5.58
C TYR A 88 15.56 -8.96 5.20
N GLU A 89 16.23 -9.75 6.04
CA GLU A 89 17.58 -10.26 5.72
C GLU A 89 17.57 -11.23 4.52
N GLN A 90 16.52 -12.03 4.36
CA GLN A 90 16.36 -12.88 3.17
C GLN A 90 16.22 -12.06 1.89
N VAL A 91 15.44 -10.97 1.91
CA VAL A 91 15.33 -10.05 0.75
C VAL A 91 16.70 -9.50 0.38
N LYS A 92 17.50 -9.08 1.37
CA LYS A 92 18.83 -8.51 1.13
C LYS A 92 19.87 -9.51 0.64
N THR A 93 19.74 -10.75 1.05
CA THR A 93 20.74 -11.80 0.78
C THR A 93 20.38 -12.69 -0.40
N ALA A 94 19.18 -12.57 -0.94
CA ALA A 94 18.78 -13.30 -2.12
C ALA A 94 19.44 -12.70 -3.38
N GLU A 95 19.86 -13.56 -4.30
CA GLU A 95 20.57 -13.16 -5.52
C GLU A 95 19.64 -12.49 -6.55
N SER A 96 18.35 -12.80 -6.47
CA SER A 96 17.32 -12.26 -7.35
C SER A 96 15.94 -12.30 -6.67
N TYR A 97 14.96 -11.62 -7.27
CA TYR A 97 13.58 -11.68 -6.83
C TYR A 97 13.04 -13.13 -6.81
N ASP A 98 13.32 -13.92 -7.83
CA ASP A 98 12.88 -15.32 -7.91
C ASP A 98 13.55 -16.20 -6.84
N ASP A 99 14.84 -15.96 -6.56
CA ASP A 99 15.55 -16.62 -5.46
C ASP A 99 14.93 -16.24 -4.11
N PHE A 100 14.56 -14.97 -3.92
CA PHE A 100 13.84 -14.56 -2.72
C PHE A 100 12.48 -15.27 -2.60
N ILE A 101 11.66 -15.28 -3.63
CA ILE A 101 10.34 -15.93 -3.63
C ILE A 101 10.48 -17.42 -3.32
N LYS A 102 11.49 -18.09 -3.89
CA LYS A 102 11.77 -19.50 -3.60
C LYS A 102 12.14 -19.73 -2.14
N LYS A 103 13.10 -18.98 -1.61
CA LYS A 103 13.54 -19.07 -0.21
C LYS A 103 12.41 -18.74 0.78
N TYR A 104 11.60 -17.72 0.44
CA TYR A 104 10.43 -17.35 1.23
C TYR A 104 9.41 -18.49 1.26
N ALA A 105 9.12 -19.10 0.10
CA ALA A 105 8.18 -20.21 0.01
C ALA A 105 8.66 -21.43 0.80
N GLU A 106 9.92 -21.81 0.66
CA GLU A 106 10.50 -22.97 1.38
C GLU A 106 10.42 -22.83 2.90
N LYS A 107 10.53 -21.60 3.43
CA LYS A 107 10.57 -21.37 4.87
C LYS A 107 9.20 -21.04 5.48
N TYR A 108 8.35 -20.29 4.75
CA TYR A 108 7.16 -19.68 5.33
C TYR A 108 5.85 -20.15 4.71
N ILE A 109 5.85 -20.96 3.67
CA ILE A 109 4.64 -21.42 2.99
C ILE A 109 4.48 -22.93 3.14
N CYS A 110 3.25 -23.37 3.39
CA CYS A 110 2.92 -24.79 3.38
C CYS A 110 3.23 -25.39 1.99
N GLU A 111 3.95 -26.51 1.95
CA GLU A 111 4.41 -27.15 0.71
C GLU A 111 3.27 -27.39 -0.30
N ALA A 112 2.08 -27.76 0.19
CA ALA A 112 0.92 -27.97 -0.68
C ALA A 112 0.42 -26.71 -1.41
N ASP A 113 0.77 -25.50 -0.91
CA ASP A 113 0.34 -24.23 -1.50
C ASP A 113 1.46 -23.59 -2.34
N TRP A 114 2.67 -24.08 -2.23
CA TRP A 114 3.87 -23.51 -2.83
C TRP A 114 3.78 -23.36 -4.35
N VAL A 115 3.34 -24.39 -5.06
CA VAL A 115 3.23 -24.37 -6.53
C VAL A 115 2.31 -23.23 -7.00
N ASN A 116 1.19 -23.02 -6.31
CA ASN A 116 0.25 -21.96 -6.66
C ASN A 116 0.84 -20.57 -6.41
N VAL A 117 1.52 -20.38 -5.26
CA VAL A 117 2.16 -19.11 -4.92
C VAL A 117 3.28 -18.79 -5.89
N GLN A 118 4.14 -19.76 -6.22
CA GLN A 118 5.18 -19.56 -7.23
C GLN A 118 4.61 -19.20 -8.59
N LYS A 119 3.57 -19.91 -9.04
CA LYS A 119 2.91 -19.61 -10.32
C LYS A 119 2.37 -18.19 -10.39
N CYS A 120 1.84 -17.68 -9.27
CA CYS A 120 1.31 -16.31 -9.21
C CYS A 120 2.41 -15.23 -9.14
N LEU A 121 3.47 -15.50 -8.34
CA LEU A 121 4.46 -14.48 -7.95
C LEU A 121 5.83 -14.62 -8.64
N ALA A 122 6.09 -15.67 -9.42
CA ALA A 122 7.35 -15.78 -10.15
C ALA A 122 7.56 -14.58 -11.08
N GLY A 123 8.80 -14.10 -11.19
CA GLY A 123 9.14 -12.91 -11.96
C GLY A 123 8.69 -12.97 -13.42
N GLU A 124 8.74 -14.16 -14.04
CA GLU A 124 8.25 -14.43 -15.40
C GLU A 124 6.71 -14.28 -15.53
N ASN A 125 5.97 -14.52 -14.44
CA ASN A 125 4.51 -14.53 -14.40
C ASN A 125 3.92 -13.22 -13.86
N LEU A 126 4.76 -12.26 -13.46
CA LEU A 126 4.27 -10.98 -12.92
C LEU A 126 3.42 -10.21 -13.92
N THR A 127 3.74 -10.33 -15.21
CA THR A 127 3.04 -9.64 -16.29
C THR A 127 1.97 -10.48 -16.99
N GLU A 128 1.67 -11.66 -16.47
CA GLU A 128 0.53 -12.44 -16.98
C GLU A 128 -0.79 -11.77 -16.61
N HIS A 129 -1.80 -11.95 -17.48
CA HIS A 129 -3.17 -11.43 -17.28
C HIS A 129 -3.30 -9.90 -17.22
N LEU A 130 -2.44 -9.16 -17.96
CA LEU A 130 -2.53 -7.71 -18.08
C LEU A 130 -3.85 -7.25 -18.67
N VAL A 131 -4.53 -6.33 -17.97
CA VAL A 131 -5.69 -5.59 -18.48
C VAL A 131 -5.31 -4.11 -18.49
N ASP A 132 -5.36 -3.48 -19.65
CA ASP A 132 -4.97 -2.07 -19.87
C ASP A 132 -3.56 -1.70 -19.38
N GLY A 133 -2.65 -2.68 -19.33
CA GLY A 133 -1.27 -2.50 -18.86
C GLY A 133 -1.08 -2.64 -17.35
N CYS A 134 -2.12 -3.04 -16.63
CA CYS A 134 -2.06 -3.32 -15.19
C CYS A 134 -2.53 -4.74 -14.88
N VAL A 135 -2.01 -5.30 -13.79
CA VAL A 135 -2.51 -6.54 -13.17
C VAL A 135 -2.72 -6.29 -11.69
N GLU A 136 -3.86 -6.73 -11.19
CA GLU A 136 -4.11 -6.89 -9.76
C GLU A 136 -4.59 -8.31 -9.51
N GLU A 137 -3.85 -9.07 -8.74
CA GLU A 137 -4.16 -10.46 -8.45
C GLU A 137 -3.86 -10.80 -6.99
N GLU A 138 -4.71 -11.62 -6.40
CA GLU A 138 -4.58 -12.06 -5.01
C GLU A 138 -4.56 -13.59 -4.94
N ILE A 139 -3.70 -14.11 -4.06
CA ILE A 139 -3.65 -15.54 -3.76
C ILE A 139 -3.66 -15.76 -2.25
N PHE A 140 -4.46 -16.74 -1.80
CA PHE A 140 -4.50 -17.18 -0.42
C PHE A 140 -3.66 -18.44 -0.26
N TYR A 141 -2.90 -18.51 0.83
CA TYR A 141 -2.04 -19.65 1.15
C TYR A 141 -1.91 -19.84 2.66
N ARG A 142 -1.46 -21.00 3.06
CA ARG A 142 -1.17 -21.32 4.45
C ARG A 142 0.29 -20.96 4.77
N GLY A 143 0.46 -19.94 5.61
CA GLY A 143 1.76 -19.57 6.16
C GLY A 143 2.13 -20.47 7.34
N ILE A 144 3.41 -20.80 7.44
CA ILE A 144 3.98 -21.59 8.54
C ILE A 144 4.32 -20.68 9.70
N ILE A 145 3.88 -21.04 10.92
CA ILE A 145 4.32 -20.42 12.18
C ILE A 145 4.97 -21.50 13.03
N GLU A 146 6.25 -21.29 13.34
CA GLU A 146 7.00 -22.15 14.27
C GLU A 146 6.84 -21.62 15.71
N ASN A 147 5.81 -22.09 16.40
CA ASN A 147 5.63 -21.86 17.83
C ASN A 147 5.35 -23.21 18.51
N ASN A 148 6.37 -23.83 19.14
CA ASN A 148 6.26 -25.09 19.85
C ASN A 148 5.63 -26.26 19.05
N GLY A 149 5.77 -26.22 17.74
CA GLY A 149 5.20 -27.13 16.75
C GLY A 149 4.80 -26.38 15.49
N THR A 150 4.67 -27.08 14.37
CA THR A 150 4.25 -26.48 13.10
C THR A 150 2.76 -26.16 13.16
N SER A 151 2.43 -24.89 13.11
CA SER A 151 1.05 -24.41 12.95
C SER A 151 0.91 -23.62 11.66
N TYR A 152 -0.32 -23.53 11.14
CA TYR A 152 -0.59 -22.83 9.90
C TYR A 152 -1.56 -21.67 10.15
N VAL A 153 -1.33 -20.57 9.47
CA VAL A 153 -2.26 -19.44 9.42
C VAL A 153 -2.58 -19.10 7.97
N TRP A 154 -3.79 -18.63 7.74
CA TRP A 154 -4.14 -18.11 6.42
C TRP A 154 -3.48 -16.78 6.19
N MET A 155 -2.76 -16.72 5.11
CA MET A 155 -2.09 -15.52 4.59
C MET A 155 -2.63 -15.19 3.20
N LYS A 156 -2.47 -13.94 2.81
CA LYS A 156 -2.78 -13.47 1.47
C LYS A 156 -1.53 -12.82 0.87
N ALA A 157 -1.21 -13.16 -0.35
CA ALA A 157 -0.29 -12.38 -1.16
C ALA A 157 -1.08 -11.65 -2.25
N SER A 158 -0.71 -10.40 -2.52
CA SER A 158 -1.29 -9.63 -3.60
C SER A 158 -0.16 -9.11 -4.49
N LYS A 159 -0.35 -9.16 -5.81
CA LYS A 159 0.52 -8.48 -6.77
C LYS A 159 -0.26 -7.36 -7.44
N TYR A 160 0.34 -6.19 -7.51
CA TYR A 160 -0.08 -5.09 -8.34
C TYR A 160 1.04 -4.77 -9.32
N VAL A 161 0.74 -4.79 -10.61
CA VAL A 161 1.73 -4.55 -11.67
C VAL A 161 1.26 -3.41 -12.55
N ASP A 162 2.14 -2.44 -12.79
CA ASP A 162 1.96 -1.37 -13.75
C ASP A 162 3.14 -1.38 -14.74
N VAL A 163 2.85 -1.84 -15.96
CA VAL A 163 3.87 -1.95 -17.02
C VAL A 163 4.34 -0.58 -17.51
N LYS A 164 3.49 0.46 -17.45
CA LYS A 164 3.87 1.82 -17.86
C LYS A 164 4.91 2.41 -16.92
N GLU A 165 4.76 2.13 -15.62
CA GLU A 165 5.71 2.53 -14.59
C GLU A 165 6.86 1.53 -14.41
N ASN A 166 6.88 0.41 -15.16
CA ASN A 166 7.85 -0.68 -15.01
C ASN A 166 7.97 -1.21 -13.58
N THR A 167 6.86 -1.25 -12.86
CA THR A 167 6.86 -1.56 -11.43
C THR A 167 5.85 -2.65 -11.09
N ALA A 168 6.26 -3.57 -10.21
CA ALA A 168 5.35 -4.45 -9.52
C ALA A 168 5.48 -4.26 -8.00
N ILE A 169 4.36 -4.23 -7.30
CA ILE A 169 4.29 -4.22 -5.84
C ILE A 169 3.72 -5.55 -5.39
N ILE A 170 4.49 -6.25 -4.58
CA ILE A 170 4.10 -7.54 -4.01
C ILE A 170 3.91 -7.35 -2.51
N THR A 171 2.78 -7.76 -2.00
CA THR A 171 2.47 -7.66 -0.58
C THR A 171 2.10 -9.00 0.00
N PHE A 172 2.54 -9.25 1.22
CA PHE A 172 2.16 -10.42 2.01
C PHE A 172 1.49 -9.93 3.28
N HIS A 173 0.31 -10.45 3.58
CA HIS A 173 -0.43 -10.03 4.77
C HIS A 173 -1.13 -11.20 5.48
N ASN A 174 -1.35 -11.01 6.79
CA ASN A 174 -2.19 -11.89 7.56
C ASN A 174 -3.66 -11.60 7.25
N THR A 175 -4.49 -12.63 7.11
CA THR A 175 -5.94 -12.49 6.82
C THR A 175 -6.80 -12.25 8.06
N LYS A 176 -6.19 -12.17 9.25
CA LYS A 176 -6.92 -11.88 10.51
C LYS A 176 -6.96 -10.42 10.83
#